data_8117020e23a0190d14f67422a2ea6512
#
_entry.id   8117020e23a0190d14f67422a2ea6512
#
_cell.length_a   1.000
_cell.length_b   1.000
_cell.length_c   1.000
_cell.angle_alpha   90.00
_cell.angle_beta   90.00
_cell.angle_gamma   90.00
#
_symmetry.space_group_name_H-M   'P 1'
#
loop_
_entity.id
_entity.type
_entity.pdbx_description
1 polymer ?
#
loop_
_entity_poly.entity_id
_entity_poly.type
_entity_poly.pdbx_seq_one_letter_code
_entity_poly.pdbx_strand_id
1 'polypeptide(L)'
;ELVILNKLKVNILGYLMNKTFLAIIPARGGSKRLPRKNILDLCGKPLISWSIEAALKSKYISKVVVSSDDEEILNISSNFGADIIKRPYELANDTATTFDAIKHTIDNFEKYDYIVLLQPTSPLRNEKHIDEAIELLEEKQADAIVSVCEMDHSPLWSNTLPKDGNMRGFLREEILNKRSQDLEKYYRLNGAVYICKTDKLLENKSFFLKDNIFAYIMDRKSSIDIDEEIDF
;
A
#
# COMPACT_ATOMS: atom_id res chain seq x y z
N GLU A 1 -16.12 24.95 -18.01
CA GLU A 1 -15.29 23.82 -17.54
C GLU A 1 -14.93 23.95 -16.06
N LEU A 2 -14.35 25.08 -15.62
CA LEU A 2 -13.94 25.29 -14.22
C LEU A 2 -15.10 25.18 -13.20
N VAL A 3 -16.30 25.65 -13.56
CA VAL A 3 -17.50 25.61 -12.72
C VAL A 3 -18.06 24.18 -12.61
N ILE A 4 -17.95 23.38 -13.66
CA ILE A 4 -18.37 21.98 -13.68
C ILE A 4 -17.40 21.14 -12.84
N LEU A 5 -16.09 21.36 -12.99
CA LEU A 5 -15.05 20.72 -12.18
C LEU A 5 -15.18 21.04 -10.69
N ASN A 6 -15.50 22.28 -10.33
CA ASN A 6 -15.73 22.66 -8.94
C ASN A 6 -17.02 22.05 -8.36
N LYS A 7 -18.12 21.96 -9.12
CA LYS A 7 -19.34 21.27 -8.68
C LYS A 7 -19.14 19.77 -8.50
N LEU A 8 -18.37 19.12 -9.40
CA LEU A 8 -18.00 17.71 -9.27
C LEU A 8 -17.16 17.48 -8.01
N LYS A 9 -16.14 18.30 -7.76
CA LYS A 9 -15.33 18.21 -6.53
C LYS A 9 -16.15 18.39 -5.25
N VAL A 10 -17.09 19.34 -5.23
CA VAL A 10 -17.98 19.56 -4.06
C VAL A 10 -18.89 18.36 -3.84
N ASN A 11 -19.43 17.74 -4.90
CA ASN A 11 -20.26 16.55 -4.79
C ASN A 11 -19.47 15.32 -4.34
N ILE A 12 -18.25 15.11 -4.85
CA ILE A 12 -17.35 14.03 -4.43
C ILE A 12 -17.00 14.18 -2.93
N LEU A 13 -16.62 15.39 -2.51
CA LEU A 13 -16.28 15.66 -1.12
C LEU A 13 -17.48 15.38 -0.19
N GLY A 14 -18.67 15.83 -0.53
CA GLY A 14 -19.88 15.60 0.24
C GLY A 14 -20.27 14.11 0.36
N TYR A 15 -20.03 13.32 -0.67
CA TYR A 15 -20.29 11.88 -0.67
C TYR A 15 -19.26 11.13 0.17
N LEU A 16 -17.95 11.44 0.02
CA LEU A 16 -16.87 10.80 0.78
C LEU A 16 -16.95 11.08 2.29
N MET A 17 -17.47 12.26 2.68
CA MET A 17 -17.66 12.60 4.10
C MET A 17 -18.71 11.71 4.82
N ASN A 18 -19.54 10.99 4.07
CA ASN A 18 -20.51 10.02 4.62
C ASN A 18 -19.97 8.58 4.61
N LYS A 19 -18.75 8.34 4.12
CA LYS A 19 -18.10 7.02 4.09
C LYS A 19 -17.05 6.91 5.18
N THR A 20 -16.89 5.71 5.70
CA THR A 20 -15.92 5.42 6.75
C THR A 20 -14.76 4.59 6.21
N PHE A 21 -13.53 5.03 6.51
CA PHE A 21 -12.31 4.41 6.05
C PHE A 21 -11.45 3.98 7.25
N LEU A 22 -11.17 2.68 7.38
CA LEU A 22 -10.26 2.13 8.36
C LEU A 22 -8.88 1.94 7.74
N ALA A 23 -7.89 2.71 8.18
CA ALA A 23 -6.49 2.46 7.83
C ALA A 23 -5.92 1.35 8.71
N ILE A 24 -5.41 0.29 8.10
CA ILE A 24 -4.74 -0.82 8.77
C ILE A 24 -3.27 -0.82 8.36
N ILE A 25 -2.37 -0.81 9.36
CA ILE A 25 -0.92 -0.85 9.19
C ILE A 25 -0.43 -2.16 9.82
N PRO A 26 -0.27 -3.25 9.05
CA PRO A 26 0.23 -4.52 9.58
C PRO A 26 1.76 -4.45 9.72
N ALA A 27 2.26 -4.66 10.93
CA ALA A 27 3.67 -4.57 11.26
C ALA A 27 4.09 -5.75 12.16
N ARG A 28 4.64 -6.82 11.58
CA ARG A 28 5.15 -7.94 12.37
C ARG A 28 6.53 -7.66 12.95
N GLY A 29 6.84 -8.24 14.14
CA GLY A 29 8.16 -8.15 14.77
C GLY A 29 9.25 -8.93 14.03
N GLY A 30 8.87 -10.04 13.38
CA GLY A 30 9.78 -10.99 12.74
C GLY A 30 10.21 -10.63 11.31
N SER A 31 10.78 -9.45 11.08
CA SER A 31 11.35 -9.08 9.77
C SER A 31 12.67 -9.83 9.54
N LYS A 32 12.76 -10.63 8.44
CA LYS A 32 13.93 -11.49 8.16
C LYS A 32 15.08 -10.77 7.46
N ARG A 33 14.78 -10.00 6.40
CA ARG A 33 15.79 -9.30 5.59
C ARG A 33 16.40 -8.12 6.32
N LEU A 34 15.60 -7.39 7.09
CA LEU A 34 16.06 -6.27 7.94
C LEU A 34 15.41 -6.44 9.32
N PRO A 35 16.13 -7.02 10.31
CA PRO A 35 15.59 -7.26 11.65
C PRO A 35 15.10 -5.97 12.32
N ARG A 36 13.94 -6.06 12.99
CA ARG A 36 13.31 -4.92 13.68
C ARG A 36 12.94 -3.74 12.77
N LYS A 37 12.87 -3.94 11.45
CA LYS A 37 12.67 -2.92 10.42
C LYS A 37 11.66 -1.83 10.80
N ASN A 38 10.49 -2.21 11.28
CA ASN A 38 9.38 -1.29 11.55
C ASN A 38 9.70 -0.22 12.61
N ILE A 39 10.67 -0.45 13.47
CA ILE A 39 11.06 0.46 14.56
C ILE A 39 12.48 1.01 14.42
N LEU A 40 13.19 0.69 13.33
CA LEU A 40 14.46 1.33 13.04
C LEU A 40 14.26 2.83 12.82
N ASP A 41 15.21 3.61 13.27
CA ASP A 41 15.20 5.07 13.08
C ASP A 41 15.41 5.43 11.61
N LEU A 42 14.43 6.11 11.04
CA LEU A 42 14.53 6.73 9.72
C LEU A 42 14.33 8.23 9.86
N CYS A 43 15.43 8.99 9.71
CA CYS A 43 15.41 10.44 9.80
C CYS A 43 14.82 10.98 11.12
N GLY A 44 15.20 10.37 12.24
CA GLY A 44 14.87 10.85 13.59
C GLY A 44 13.58 10.27 14.20
N LYS A 45 12.95 9.28 13.56
CA LYS A 45 11.80 8.58 14.13
C LYS A 45 11.64 7.16 13.57
N PRO A 46 10.95 6.25 14.29
CA PRO A 46 10.72 4.88 13.82
C PRO A 46 10.05 4.80 12.45
N LEU A 47 10.48 3.87 11.61
CA LEU A 47 9.96 3.68 10.24
C LEU A 47 8.42 3.66 10.19
N ILE A 48 7.77 2.92 11.09
CA ILE A 48 6.30 2.79 11.13
C ILE A 48 5.59 4.13 11.37
N SER A 49 6.23 5.07 12.07
CA SER A 49 5.62 6.36 12.42
C SER A 49 5.29 7.21 11.18
N TRP A 50 6.05 7.08 10.12
CA TRP A 50 5.78 7.77 8.85
C TRP A 50 4.42 7.37 8.27
N SER A 51 4.10 6.08 8.34
CA SER A 51 2.81 5.55 7.88
C SER A 51 1.66 5.98 8.77
N ILE A 52 1.86 5.96 10.09
CA ILE A 52 0.87 6.39 11.07
C ILE A 52 0.54 7.86 10.89
N GLU A 53 1.54 8.74 10.85
CA GLU A 53 1.34 10.18 10.67
C GLU A 53 0.66 10.53 9.35
N ALA A 54 1.04 9.87 8.24
CA ALA A 54 0.40 10.07 6.96
C ALA A 54 -1.09 9.69 7.01
N ALA A 55 -1.43 8.58 7.66
CA ALA A 55 -2.82 8.14 7.83
C ALA A 55 -3.62 9.11 8.71
N LEU A 56 -3.06 9.55 9.84
CA LEU A 56 -3.71 10.49 10.77
C LEU A 56 -3.93 11.88 10.16
N LYS A 57 -3.10 12.29 9.19
CA LYS A 57 -3.23 13.58 8.48
C LYS A 57 -4.20 13.53 7.30
N SER A 58 -4.61 12.36 6.85
CA SER A 58 -5.57 12.20 5.75
C SER A 58 -6.94 12.76 6.14
N LYS A 59 -7.60 13.42 5.21
CA LYS A 59 -8.94 14.03 5.38
C LYS A 59 -10.05 12.99 5.52
N TYR A 60 -9.82 11.78 5.01
CA TYR A 60 -10.87 10.77 4.84
C TYR A 60 -10.72 9.59 5.79
N ILE A 61 -9.54 9.35 6.35
CA ILE A 61 -9.32 8.23 7.27
C ILE A 61 -10.08 8.48 8.58
N SER A 62 -11.00 7.58 8.90
CA SER A 62 -11.82 7.67 10.11
C SER A 62 -11.08 7.12 11.33
N LYS A 63 -10.25 6.09 11.13
CA LYS A 63 -9.48 5.43 12.20
C LYS A 63 -8.20 4.83 11.63
N VAL A 64 -7.13 4.87 12.42
CA VAL A 64 -5.83 4.25 12.11
C VAL A 64 -5.54 3.17 13.13
N VAL A 65 -5.31 1.94 12.67
CA VAL A 65 -5.01 0.79 13.53
C VAL A 65 -3.70 0.13 13.10
N VAL A 66 -2.80 -0.06 14.05
CA VAL A 66 -1.59 -0.88 13.86
C VAL A 66 -1.84 -2.28 14.41
N SER A 67 -1.65 -3.29 13.55
CA SER A 67 -1.75 -4.70 13.93
C SER A 67 -0.37 -5.32 14.04
N SER A 68 0.03 -5.76 15.23
CA SER A 68 1.34 -6.36 15.48
C SER A 68 1.27 -7.49 16.51
N ASP A 69 2.20 -8.44 16.41
CA ASP A 69 2.51 -9.46 17.41
C ASP A 69 3.55 -8.97 18.45
N ASP A 70 4.21 -7.85 18.18
CA ASP A 70 5.33 -7.29 18.93
C ASP A 70 4.89 -6.11 19.80
N GLU A 71 5.10 -6.23 21.12
CA GLU A 71 4.71 -5.21 22.11
C GLU A 71 5.43 -3.87 21.92
N GLU A 72 6.70 -3.89 21.48
CA GLU A 72 7.44 -2.64 21.29
C GLU A 72 6.89 -1.87 20.08
N ILE A 73 6.56 -2.56 18.99
CA ILE A 73 5.88 -1.96 17.83
C ILE A 73 4.54 -1.37 18.25
N LEU A 74 3.74 -2.10 19.06
CA LEU A 74 2.45 -1.62 19.55
C LEU A 74 2.60 -0.37 20.41
N ASN A 75 3.54 -0.37 21.37
CA ASN A 75 3.80 0.77 22.26
C ASN A 75 4.24 2.01 21.48
N ILE A 76 5.16 1.86 20.53
CA ILE A 76 5.60 2.95 19.65
C ILE A 76 4.41 3.47 18.85
N SER A 77 3.62 2.60 18.25
CA SER A 77 2.47 2.99 17.43
C SER A 77 1.41 3.75 18.20
N SER A 78 1.12 3.34 19.43
CA SER A 78 0.22 4.03 20.34
C SER A 78 0.74 5.42 20.70
N ASN A 79 2.04 5.58 20.96
CA ASN A 79 2.67 6.87 21.23
C ASN A 79 2.59 7.84 20.03
N PHE A 80 2.51 7.33 18.81
CA PHE A 80 2.29 8.12 17.59
C PHE A 80 0.80 8.34 17.26
N GLY A 81 -0.11 7.88 18.13
CA GLY A 81 -1.56 8.19 18.06
C GLY A 81 -2.39 7.18 17.27
N ALA A 82 -1.85 6.02 16.88
CA ALA A 82 -2.63 4.95 16.31
C ALA A 82 -3.34 4.13 17.39
N ASP A 83 -4.54 3.65 17.11
CA ASP A 83 -5.10 2.51 17.83
C ASP A 83 -4.27 1.27 17.54
N ILE A 84 -4.24 0.33 18.48
CA ILE A 84 -3.41 -0.86 18.38
C ILE A 84 -4.25 -2.13 18.56
N ILE A 85 -3.84 -3.19 17.87
CA ILE A 85 -4.37 -4.53 18.11
C ILE A 85 -3.24 -5.54 18.18
N LYS A 86 -3.20 -6.30 19.28
CA LYS A 86 -2.26 -7.41 19.43
C LYS A 86 -2.72 -8.58 18.57
N ARG A 87 -1.91 -8.89 17.57
CA ARG A 87 -2.16 -10.01 16.67
C ARG A 87 -1.62 -11.30 17.26
N PRO A 88 -2.41 -12.41 17.27
CA PRO A 88 -1.92 -13.72 17.68
C PRO A 88 -0.72 -14.15 16.84
N TYR A 89 0.20 -14.93 17.47
CA TYR A 89 1.43 -15.38 16.81
C TYR A 89 1.15 -16.19 15.54
N GLU A 90 0.08 -16.96 15.52
CA GLU A 90 -0.35 -17.80 14.40
C GLU A 90 -0.66 -16.94 13.15
N LEU A 91 -1.05 -15.68 13.35
CA LEU A 91 -1.31 -14.70 12.27
C LEU A 91 -0.12 -13.79 11.96
N ALA A 92 1.05 -14.05 12.57
CA ALA A 92 2.28 -13.26 12.39
C ALA A 92 3.46 -14.10 11.87
N ASN A 93 3.31 -15.42 11.77
CA ASN A 93 4.33 -16.32 11.24
C ASN A 93 4.49 -16.18 9.72
N ASP A 94 5.44 -16.94 9.14
CA ASP A 94 5.77 -16.85 7.70
C ASP A 94 4.70 -17.38 6.75
N THR A 95 3.75 -18.18 7.26
CA THR A 95 2.63 -18.73 6.47
C THR A 95 1.38 -17.86 6.53
N ALA A 96 1.31 -16.94 7.50
CA ALA A 96 0.20 -16.01 7.64
C ALA A 96 0.21 -14.98 6.49
N THR A 97 -0.95 -14.78 5.90
CA THR A 97 -1.11 -13.80 4.82
C THR A 97 -1.39 -12.40 5.37
N THR A 98 -1.17 -11.38 4.55
CA THR A 98 -1.59 -10.00 4.88
C THR A 98 -3.10 -9.93 5.12
N PHE A 99 -3.89 -10.71 4.36
CA PHE A 99 -5.33 -10.78 4.54
C PHE A 99 -5.74 -11.29 5.93
N ASP A 100 -5.03 -12.28 6.49
CA ASP A 100 -5.33 -12.81 7.83
C ASP A 100 -5.16 -11.74 8.91
N ALA A 101 -4.11 -10.93 8.81
CA ALA A 101 -3.87 -9.79 9.72
C ALA A 101 -4.96 -8.72 9.58
N ILE A 102 -5.40 -8.42 8.36
CA ILE A 102 -6.45 -7.46 8.07
C ILE A 102 -7.79 -7.97 8.58
N LYS A 103 -8.13 -9.23 8.29
CA LYS A 103 -9.37 -9.85 8.76
C LYS A 103 -9.45 -9.87 10.28
N HIS A 104 -8.36 -10.23 10.97
CA HIS A 104 -8.29 -10.17 12.42
C HIS A 104 -8.58 -8.75 12.95
N THR A 105 -8.06 -7.72 12.28
CA THR A 105 -8.34 -6.32 12.66
C THR A 105 -9.81 -5.98 12.42
N ILE A 106 -10.38 -6.30 11.27
CA ILE A 106 -11.80 -6.05 10.94
C ILE A 106 -12.73 -6.71 11.96
N ASP A 107 -12.44 -7.94 12.35
CA ASP A 107 -13.27 -8.72 13.28
C ASP A 107 -13.29 -8.13 14.72
N ASN A 108 -12.31 -7.30 15.08
CA ASN A 108 -12.13 -6.72 16.41
C ASN A 108 -12.45 -5.22 16.52
N PHE A 109 -12.84 -4.59 15.42
CA PHE A 109 -13.26 -3.19 15.39
C PHE A 109 -14.69 -3.06 14.86
N GLU A 110 -15.26 -1.87 14.99
CA GLU A 110 -16.54 -1.53 14.38
C GLU A 110 -16.48 -1.63 12.85
N LYS A 111 -17.64 -1.66 12.21
CA LYS A 111 -17.71 -1.78 10.75
C LYS A 111 -17.36 -0.46 10.07
N TYR A 112 -16.51 -0.56 9.05
CA TYR A 112 -16.14 0.52 8.14
C TYR A 112 -16.55 0.16 6.71
N ASP A 113 -16.86 1.16 5.89
CA ASP A 113 -17.25 0.96 4.50
C ASP A 113 -16.06 0.47 3.66
N TYR A 114 -14.86 0.99 3.96
CA TYR A 114 -13.63 0.71 3.23
C TYR A 114 -12.47 0.39 4.16
N ILE A 115 -11.61 -0.50 3.69
CA ILE A 115 -10.31 -0.80 4.31
C ILE A 115 -9.21 -0.17 3.47
N VAL A 116 -8.29 0.54 4.12
CA VAL A 116 -7.10 1.12 3.55
C VAL A 116 -5.88 0.43 4.15
N LEU A 117 -5.21 -0.40 3.38
CA LEU A 117 -3.96 -1.04 3.79
C LEU A 117 -2.80 -0.11 3.46
N LEU A 118 -1.99 0.21 4.46
CA LEU A 118 -0.80 1.03 4.36
C LEU A 118 0.41 0.25 4.88
N GLN A 119 1.35 -0.09 4.00
CA GLN A 119 2.56 -0.80 4.43
C GLN A 119 3.52 0.17 5.13
N PRO A 120 4.12 -0.23 6.29
CA PRO A 120 5.14 0.58 6.97
C PRO A 120 6.36 0.87 6.11
N THR A 121 6.65 -0.02 5.17
CA THR A 121 7.82 0.00 4.29
C THR A 121 7.79 1.07 3.20
N SER A 122 6.70 1.84 3.11
CA SER A 122 6.55 2.95 2.15
C SER A 122 6.56 4.31 2.88
N PRO A 123 7.72 4.74 3.46
CA PRO A 123 7.78 5.94 4.30
C PRO A 123 7.58 7.25 3.54
N LEU A 124 7.80 7.27 2.24
CA LEU A 124 7.65 8.48 1.42
C LEU A 124 6.22 8.69 0.90
N ARG A 125 5.31 7.75 1.18
CA ARG A 125 3.88 7.96 0.99
C ARG A 125 3.39 8.92 2.08
N ASN A 126 2.68 9.97 1.69
CA ASN A 126 2.10 10.97 2.59
C ASN A 126 0.56 10.99 2.53
N GLU A 127 -0.06 11.89 3.30
CA GLU A 127 -1.50 12.05 3.37
C GLU A 127 -2.15 12.36 2.01
N LYS A 128 -1.47 13.12 1.16
CA LYS A 128 -2.01 13.49 -0.16
C LYS A 128 -2.20 12.27 -1.06
N HIS A 129 -1.24 11.34 -1.04
CA HIS A 129 -1.35 10.10 -1.82
C HIS A 129 -2.53 9.24 -1.35
N ILE A 130 -2.81 9.24 -0.04
CA ILE A 130 -3.96 8.53 0.52
C ILE A 130 -5.26 9.21 0.07
N ASP A 131 -5.33 10.52 0.21
CA ASP A 131 -6.51 11.33 -0.15
C ASP A 131 -6.81 11.23 -1.65
N GLU A 132 -5.80 11.37 -2.51
CA GLU A 132 -5.95 11.27 -3.97
C GLU A 132 -6.39 9.87 -4.42
N ALA A 133 -5.91 8.80 -3.75
CA ALA A 133 -6.35 7.44 -4.03
C ALA A 133 -7.82 7.22 -3.63
N ILE A 134 -8.27 7.83 -2.51
CA ILE A 134 -9.66 7.81 -2.08
C ILE A 134 -10.55 8.64 -3.02
N GLU A 135 -10.08 9.82 -3.43
CA GLU A 135 -10.79 10.66 -4.42
C GLU A 135 -10.94 9.94 -5.77
N LEU A 136 -9.90 9.20 -6.21
CA LEU A 136 -9.95 8.38 -7.42
C LEU A 136 -10.95 7.22 -7.29
N LEU A 137 -11.03 6.57 -6.12
CA LEU A 137 -12.01 5.52 -5.84
C LEU A 137 -13.43 6.02 -6.11
N GLU A 138 -13.75 7.22 -5.65
CA GLU A 138 -15.06 7.84 -5.86
C GLU A 138 -15.24 8.29 -7.32
N GLU A 139 -14.23 8.93 -7.93
CA GLU A 139 -14.28 9.35 -9.33
C GLU A 139 -14.61 8.19 -10.27
N LYS A 140 -13.98 7.03 -10.03
CA LYS A 140 -14.17 5.81 -10.83
C LYS A 140 -15.38 4.98 -10.39
N GLN A 141 -16.04 5.32 -9.29
CA GLN A 141 -17.06 4.47 -8.63
C GLN A 141 -16.49 3.06 -8.40
N ALA A 142 -15.23 2.98 -8.00
CA ALA A 142 -14.48 1.76 -7.90
C ALA A 142 -14.81 0.96 -6.64
N ASP A 143 -14.59 -0.35 -6.70
CA ASP A 143 -14.63 -1.23 -5.54
C ASP A 143 -13.26 -1.35 -4.87
N ALA A 144 -12.18 -1.17 -5.63
CA ALA A 144 -10.82 -1.16 -5.12
C ALA A 144 -9.89 -0.22 -5.90
N ILE A 145 -8.89 0.33 -5.18
CA ILE A 145 -7.77 1.06 -5.74
C ILE A 145 -6.47 0.43 -5.24
N VAL A 146 -5.49 0.27 -6.13
CA VAL A 146 -4.15 -0.20 -5.80
C VAL A 146 -3.12 0.76 -6.35
N SER A 147 -2.20 1.21 -5.50
CA SER A 147 -1.13 2.11 -5.94
C SER A 147 -0.04 1.38 -6.71
N VAL A 148 0.42 2.03 -7.77
CA VAL A 148 1.50 1.57 -8.65
C VAL A 148 2.46 2.72 -8.95
N CYS A 149 3.66 2.41 -9.41
CA CYS A 149 4.54 3.40 -10.02
C CYS A 149 5.15 2.88 -11.32
N GLU A 150 5.56 3.80 -12.20
CA GLU A 150 6.27 3.45 -13.44
C GLU A 150 7.58 2.73 -13.09
N MET A 151 7.91 1.68 -13.82
CA MET A 151 9.15 0.93 -13.62
C MET A 151 10.37 1.75 -14.08
N ASP A 152 11.48 1.61 -13.37
CA ASP A 152 12.76 2.24 -13.70
C ASP A 152 13.34 1.71 -15.00
N HIS A 153 13.19 0.41 -15.21
CA HIS A 153 13.61 -0.30 -16.40
C HIS A 153 12.46 -1.18 -16.89
N SER A 154 12.31 -1.25 -18.22
CA SER A 154 11.28 -2.09 -18.80
C SER A 154 11.49 -3.56 -18.42
N PRO A 155 10.45 -4.29 -17.96
CA PRO A 155 10.56 -5.72 -17.70
C PRO A 155 10.83 -6.54 -18.95
N LEU A 156 10.65 -5.94 -20.14
CA LEU A 156 11.01 -6.56 -21.41
C LEU A 156 12.53 -6.74 -21.59
N TRP A 157 13.34 -6.03 -20.78
CA TRP A 157 14.80 -6.23 -20.72
C TRP A 157 15.22 -7.17 -19.59
N SER A 158 14.30 -7.92 -19.04
CA SER A 158 14.55 -8.85 -17.94
C SER A 158 14.13 -10.26 -18.32
N ASN A 159 14.87 -11.25 -17.81
CA ASN A 159 14.53 -12.67 -17.94
C ASN A 159 15.18 -13.47 -16.81
N THR A 160 14.79 -14.71 -16.65
CA THR A 160 15.49 -15.66 -15.79
C THR A 160 16.79 -16.12 -16.48
N LEU A 161 17.79 -16.51 -15.69
CA LEU A 161 19.03 -17.10 -16.18
C LEU A 161 19.05 -18.60 -15.88
N PRO A 162 19.46 -19.46 -16.83
CA PRO A 162 19.78 -20.84 -16.54
C PRO A 162 21.02 -20.92 -15.63
N LYS A 163 21.25 -22.10 -15.01
CA LYS A 163 22.34 -22.29 -14.05
C LYS A 163 23.75 -22.04 -14.63
N ASP A 164 23.93 -22.26 -15.92
CA ASP A 164 25.19 -22.04 -16.65
C ASP A 164 25.39 -20.58 -17.10
N GLY A 165 24.42 -19.71 -16.82
CA GLY A 165 24.48 -18.29 -17.18
C GLY A 165 24.32 -18.01 -18.68
N ASN A 166 23.85 -18.97 -19.47
CA ASN A 166 23.70 -18.82 -20.92
C ASN A 166 22.65 -17.74 -21.25
N MET A 167 23.03 -16.76 -22.06
CA MET A 167 22.19 -15.62 -22.45
C MET A 167 21.40 -15.85 -23.75
N ARG A 168 21.41 -17.05 -24.33
CA ARG A 168 20.68 -17.35 -25.57
C ARG A 168 19.17 -17.14 -25.35
N GLY A 169 18.57 -16.26 -26.16
CA GLY A 169 17.15 -15.91 -26.05
C GLY A 169 16.79 -15.09 -24.80
N PHE A 170 17.76 -14.48 -24.12
CA PHE A 170 17.51 -13.63 -22.95
C PHE A 170 16.58 -12.46 -23.30
N LEU A 171 16.81 -11.81 -24.44
CA LEU A 171 15.89 -10.80 -24.98
C LEU A 171 15.11 -11.40 -26.16
N ARG A 172 13.85 -11.01 -26.28
CA ARG A 172 13.02 -11.33 -27.44
C ARG A 172 13.54 -10.56 -28.67
N GLU A 173 13.42 -11.14 -29.85
CA GLU A 173 13.92 -10.53 -31.10
C GLU A 173 13.33 -9.12 -31.33
N GLU A 174 12.04 -8.95 -31.06
CA GLU A 174 11.34 -7.65 -31.22
C GLU A 174 11.83 -6.55 -30.28
N ILE A 175 12.63 -6.89 -29.25
CA ILE A 175 13.15 -5.95 -28.23
C ILE A 175 14.63 -5.60 -28.45
N LEU A 176 15.39 -6.45 -29.16
CA LEU A 176 16.86 -6.37 -29.29
C LEU A 176 17.38 -4.98 -29.70
N ASN A 177 16.65 -4.25 -30.53
CA ASN A 177 17.08 -2.98 -31.11
C ASN A 177 16.22 -1.78 -30.64
N LYS A 178 15.34 -1.97 -29.63
CA LYS A 178 14.51 -0.88 -29.11
C LYS A 178 15.22 -0.12 -28.02
N ARG A 179 15.11 1.20 -28.05
CA ARG A 179 15.55 2.08 -26.95
C ARG A 179 14.47 2.09 -25.86
N SER A 180 14.83 2.48 -24.63
CA SER A 180 13.89 2.57 -23.50
C SER A 180 12.63 3.39 -23.82
N GLN A 181 12.81 4.51 -24.49
CA GLN A 181 11.73 5.42 -24.87
C GLN A 181 10.79 4.88 -25.96
N ASP A 182 11.20 3.82 -26.67
CA ASP A 182 10.42 3.20 -27.74
C ASP A 182 9.60 2.01 -27.20
N LEU A 183 9.75 1.67 -25.90
CA LEU A 183 9.03 0.61 -25.23
C LEU A 183 7.77 1.15 -24.54
N GLU A 184 6.77 0.29 -24.43
CA GLU A 184 5.59 0.59 -23.62
C GLU A 184 5.98 0.82 -22.16
N LYS A 185 5.25 1.70 -21.48
CA LYS A 185 5.40 1.96 -20.05
C LYS A 185 4.82 0.80 -19.26
N TYR A 186 5.62 0.27 -18.38
CA TYR A 186 5.20 -0.74 -17.41
C TYR A 186 5.15 -0.13 -16.02
N TYR A 187 4.21 -0.64 -15.23
CA TYR A 187 4.02 -0.24 -13.84
C TYR A 187 4.25 -1.41 -12.92
N ARG A 188 4.82 -1.14 -11.74
CA ARG A 188 4.95 -2.11 -10.65
C ARG A 188 4.08 -1.73 -9.47
N LEU A 189 3.66 -2.71 -8.70
CA LEU A 189 3.11 -2.45 -7.36
C LEU A 189 4.18 -1.77 -6.51
N ASN A 190 3.79 -0.73 -5.78
CA ASN A 190 4.72 -0.01 -4.91
C ASN A 190 4.44 -0.21 -3.41
N GLY A 191 3.42 -0.99 -3.05
CA GLY A 191 3.11 -1.31 -1.66
C GLY A 191 2.48 -0.16 -0.84
N ALA A 192 2.32 1.03 -1.42
CA ALA A 192 2.07 2.22 -0.64
C ALA A 192 0.62 2.37 -0.16
N VAL A 193 -0.36 2.17 -1.05
CA VAL A 193 -1.80 2.35 -0.74
C VAL A 193 -2.63 1.28 -1.45
N TYR A 194 -3.42 0.54 -0.67
CA TYR A 194 -4.44 -0.37 -1.19
C TYR A 194 -5.76 -0.02 -0.53
N ILE A 195 -6.80 0.19 -1.30
CA ILE A 195 -8.16 0.51 -0.82
C ILE A 195 -9.12 -0.51 -1.38
N CYS A 196 -10.05 -1.01 -0.55
CA CYS A 196 -11.10 -1.90 -1.02
C CYS A 196 -12.35 -1.74 -0.17
N LYS A 197 -13.54 -1.86 -0.78
CA LYS A 197 -14.80 -2.02 -0.05
C LYS A 197 -14.69 -3.22 0.88
N THR A 198 -15.11 -3.07 2.12
CA THR A 198 -14.94 -4.08 3.16
C THR A 198 -15.62 -5.41 2.80
N ASP A 199 -16.84 -5.36 2.27
CA ASP A 199 -17.57 -6.55 1.82
C ASP A 199 -16.84 -7.28 0.68
N LYS A 200 -16.34 -6.53 -0.31
CA LYS A 200 -15.58 -7.08 -1.45
C LYS A 200 -14.24 -7.68 -1.02
N LEU A 201 -13.55 -7.03 -0.09
CA LEU A 201 -12.31 -7.54 0.48
C LEU A 201 -12.53 -8.87 1.21
N LEU A 202 -13.57 -8.97 2.02
CA LEU A 202 -13.91 -10.18 2.76
C LEU A 202 -14.37 -11.33 1.85
N GLU A 203 -15.14 -11.02 0.81
CA GLU A 203 -15.61 -11.98 -0.19
C GLU A 203 -14.43 -12.56 -1.00
N ASN A 204 -13.54 -11.69 -1.52
CA ASN A 204 -12.45 -12.09 -2.41
C ASN A 204 -11.16 -12.48 -1.67
N LYS A 205 -11.05 -12.16 -0.39
CA LYS A 205 -9.84 -12.34 0.44
C LYS A 205 -8.60 -11.69 -0.18
N SER A 206 -8.80 -10.62 -0.94
CA SER A 206 -7.76 -9.95 -1.71
C SER A 206 -8.18 -8.52 -2.05
N PHE A 207 -7.21 -7.60 -2.13
CA PHE A 207 -7.39 -6.27 -2.73
C PHE A 207 -7.45 -6.32 -4.27
N PHE A 208 -6.99 -7.42 -4.87
CA PHE A 208 -7.01 -7.61 -6.32
C PHE A 208 -8.33 -8.26 -6.73
N LEU A 209 -9.32 -7.43 -6.98
CA LEU A 209 -10.62 -7.87 -7.46
C LEU A 209 -10.55 -8.23 -8.95
N LYS A 210 -11.49 -9.04 -9.41
CA LYS A 210 -11.57 -9.39 -10.85
C LYS A 210 -12.05 -8.22 -11.70
N ASP A 211 -12.95 -7.41 -11.14
CA ASP A 211 -13.62 -6.31 -11.81
C ASP A 211 -13.63 -5.06 -10.92
N ASN A 212 -13.83 -3.89 -11.52
CA ASN A 212 -13.99 -2.59 -10.86
C ASN A 212 -12.85 -2.21 -9.91
N ILE A 213 -11.63 -2.55 -10.30
CA ILE A 213 -10.37 -2.18 -9.64
C ILE A 213 -9.56 -1.27 -10.56
N PHE A 214 -8.98 -0.19 -10.00
CA PHE A 214 -8.18 0.76 -10.77
C PHE A 214 -6.84 1.04 -10.10
N ALA A 215 -5.86 1.45 -10.90
CA ALA A 215 -4.54 1.83 -10.43
C ALA A 215 -4.49 3.32 -10.04
N TYR A 216 -3.96 3.62 -8.85
CA TYR A 216 -3.50 4.95 -8.50
C TYR A 216 -2.01 5.07 -8.81
N ILE A 217 -1.65 5.91 -9.77
CA ILE A 217 -0.26 6.05 -10.22
C ILE A 217 0.46 7.07 -9.36
N MET A 218 1.43 6.62 -8.58
CA MET A 218 2.33 7.44 -7.79
C MET A 218 3.63 7.71 -8.54
N ASP A 219 4.29 8.81 -8.20
CA ASP A 219 5.63 9.08 -8.69
C ASP A 219 6.66 8.09 -8.08
N ARG A 220 7.79 7.91 -8.78
CA ARG A 220 8.84 6.96 -8.38
C ARG A 220 9.51 7.33 -7.07
N LYS A 221 9.69 8.65 -6.79
CA LYS A 221 10.36 9.12 -5.57
C LYS A 221 9.55 8.77 -4.33
N SER A 222 8.21 8.87 -4.42
CA SER A 222 7.30 8.51 -3.34
C SER A 222 7.00 7.00 -3.24
N SER A 223 7.58 6.20 -4.15
CA SER A 223 7.33 4.76 -4.29
C SER A 223 8.52 3.89 -3.84
N ILE A 224 9.33 4.40 -2.94
CA ILE A 224 10.39 3.62 -2.30
C ILE A 224 9.75 2.62 -1.33
N ASP A 225 10.21 1.38 -1.39
CA ASP A 225 9.82 0.28 -0.51
C ASP A 225 11.06 -0.21 0.23
N ILE A 226 11.07 -0.08 1.55
CA ILE A 226 12.21 -0.46 2.38
C ILE A 226 12.11 -1.95 2.74
N ASP A 227 12.93 -2.77 2.13
CA ASP A 227 13.01 -4.19 2.39
C ASP A 227 14.34 -4.65 2.98
N GLU A 228 15.42 -4.00 2.60
CA GLU A 228 16.80 -4.33 2.97
C GLU A 228 17.52 -3.09 3.51
N GLU A 229 18.74 -3.28 4.04
CA GLU A 229 19.54 -2.18 4.60
C GLU A 229 19.90 -1.11 3.57
N ILE A 230 20.08 -1.52 2.31
CA ILE A 230 20.42 -0.59 1.21
C ILE A 230 19.26 0.37 0.86
N ASP A 231 18.03 0.00 1.19
CA ASP A 231 16.86 0.85 0.94
C ASP A 231 16.72 1.95 2.00
N PHE A 232 17.41 1.81 3.14
CA PHE A 232 17.39 2.67 4.31
C PHE A 232 18.38 3.83 4.17
#